data_d02994283486ab069821ea0369846624
#
_entry.id   d02994283486ab069821ea0369846624
#
_cell.length_a   1.000
_cell.length_b   1.000
_cell.length_c   1.000
_cell.angle_alpha   90.00
_cell.angle_beta   90.00
_cell.angle_gamma   90.00
#
_symmetry.space_group_name_H-M   'P 1'
#
loop_
_entity.id
_entity.type
_entity.pdbx_description
1 polymer ?
#
loop_
_entity_poly.entity_id
_entity_poly.type
_entity_poly.pdbx_seq_one_letter_code
_entity_poly.pdbx_strand_id
1 'polypeptide(L)'
;MAATANRGEIEADIKETLGLVPHFFTRIPTELLGPEWEIFKRIELGETLIPNKYKELIGVGLHAETKCKYCTLFHTEAAKLFGATDEEIQEAVHYAKASLGWSAYINGMQEDYDQFAAELAQVTDYVRSKAA
;
A
#
# COMPACT_ATOMS: atom_id res chain seq x y z
N MET A 1 -23.92 -23.63 7.70
CA MET A 1 -22.62 -23.04 8.06
C MET A 1 -21.60 -23.65 7.09
N ALA A 2 -20.90 -22.81 6.32
CA ALA A 2 -19.80 -23.31 5.51
C ALA A 2 -18.75 -23.90 6.46
N ALA A 3 -18.27 -25.12 6.17
CA ALA A 3 -17.17 -25.71 6.93
C ALA A 3 -15.98 -24.76 6.85
N THR A 4 -15.48 -24.29 7.98
CA THR A 4 -14.25 -23.52 8.01
C THR A 4 -13.12 -24.46 7.54
N ALA A 5 -12.44 -24.05 6.46
CA ALA A 5 -11.29 -24.79 5.95
C ALA A 5 -10.31 -25.04 7.10
N ASN A 6 -9.79 -26.27 7.20
CA ASN A 6 -8.81 -26.58 8.23
C ASN A 6 -7.45 -25.93 7.85
N ARG A 7 -6.56 -25.78 8.84
CA ARG A 7 -5.25 -25.15 8.63
C ARG A 7 -4.47 -25.74 7.47
N GLY A 8 -4.48 -27.07 7.31
CA GLY A 8 -3.73 -27.72 6.25
C GLY A 8 -4.25 -27.40 4.85
N GLU A 9 -5.55 -27.23 4.68
CA GLU A 9 -6.17 -26.79 3.42
C GLU A 9 -5.78 -25.35 3.08
N ILE A 10 -5.77 -24.46 4.08
CA ILE A 10 -5.37 -23.06 3.89
C ILE A 10 -3.87 -22.98 3.54
N GLU A 11 -3.01 -23.70 4.23
CA GLU A 11 -1.57 -23.74 3.92
C GLU A 11 -1.29 -24.36 2.55
N ALA A 12 -2.10 -25.31 2.08
CA ALA A 12 -2.01 -25.85 0.73
C ALA A 12 -2.36 -24.78 -0.33
N ASP A 13 -3.42 -23.99 -0.12
CA ASP A 13 -3.81 -22.89 -0.99
C ASP A 13 -2.73 -21.77 -1.01
N ILE A 14 -2.16 -21.42 0.16
CA ILE A 14 -1.01 -20.49 0.23
C ILE A 14 0.16 -21.01 -0.61
N LYS A 15 0.49 -22.30 -0.45
CA LYS A 15 1.61 -22.91 -1.16
C LYS A 15 1.37 -22.98 -2.67
N GLU A 16 0.14 -23.27 -3.09
CA GLU A 16 -0.23 -23.28 -4.50
C GLU A 16 -0.11 -21.87 -5.10
N THR A 17 -0.55 -20.84 -4.36
CA THR A 17 -0.54 -19.46 -4.82
C THR A 17 0.86 -18.84 -4.83
N LEU A 18 1.67 -19.06 -3.78
CA LEU A 18 2.96 -18.39 -3.56
C LEU A 18 4.18 -19.27 -3.81
N GLY A 19 4.00 -20.56 -4.10
CA GLY A 19 5.08 -21.53 -4.29
C GLY A 19 5.64 -22.12 -2.98
N LEU A 20 5.37 -21.47 -1.86
CA LEU A 20 5.72 -21.92 -0.50
C LEU A 20 4.76 -21.30 0.52
N VAL A 21 4.78 -21.80 1.76
CA VAL A 21 4.11 -21.14 2.88
C VAL A 21 5.14 -20.23 3.58
N PRO A 22 5.07 -18.89 3.41
CA PRO A 22 5.98 -17.98 4.10
C PRO A 22 5.91 -18.16 5.63
N HIS A 23 7.06 -18.12 6.29
CA HIS A 23 7.14 -18.42 7.72
C HIS A 23 6.22 -17.56 8.59
N PHE A 24 6.00 -16.29 8.21
CA PHE A 24 5.11 -15.42 8.99
C PHE A 24 3.65 -15.90 8.99
N PHE A 25 3.16 -16.55 7.91
CA PHE A 25 1.83 -17.17 7.90
C PHE A 25 1.72 -18.35 8.87
N THR A 26 2.80 -19.11 9.06
CA THR A 26 2.77 -20.26 9.98
C THR A 26 2.57 -19.85 11.45
N ARG A 27 2.80 -18.58 11.78
CA ARG A 27 2.68 -18.02 13.13
C ARG A 27 1.31 -17.40 13.41
N ILE A 28 0.45 -17.28 12.40
CA ILE A 28 -0.92 -16.78 12.58
C ILE A 28 -1.74 -17.87 13.31
N PRO A 29 -2.53 -17.52 14.34
CA PRO A 29 -3.45 -18.45 14.98
C PRO A 29 -4.36 -19.14 13.97
N THR A 30 -4.66 -20.41 14.19
CA THR A 30 -5.40 -21.24 13.22
C THR A 30 -6.75 -20.65 12.85
N GLU A 31 -7.46 -20.09 13.80
CA GLU A 31 -8.79 -19.48 13.60
C GLU A 31 -8.74 -18.18 12.79
N LEU A 32 -7.58 -17.52 12.71
CA LEU A 32 -7.38 -16.27 11.98
C LEU A 32 -6.74 -16.48 10.60
N LEU A 33 -6.02 -17.58 10.40
CA LEU A 33 -5.25 -17.80 9.17
C LEU A 33 -6.12 -17.74 7.90
N GLY A 34 -7.28 -18.35 7.93
CA GLY A 34 -8.20 -18.33 6.79
C GLY A 34 -8.68 -16.92 6.44
N PRO A 35 -9.30 -16.18 7.36
CA PRO A 35 -9.71 -14.80 7.13
C PRO A 35 -8.55 -13.88 6.68
N GLU A 36 -7.38 -13.97 7.31
CA GLU A 36 -6.21 -13.16 6.93
C GLU A 36 -5.70 -13.52 5.53
N TRP A 37 -5.67 -14.80 5.17
CA TRP A 37 -5.27 -15.24 3.84
C TRP A 37 -6.24 -14.76 2.75
N GLU A 38 -7.55 -14.80 2.99
CA GLU A 38 -8.53 -14.29 2.04
C GLU A 38 -8.40 -12.77 1.83
N ILE A 39 -8.13 -12.02 2.90
CA ILE A 39 -7.86 -10.57 2.81
C ILE A 39 -6.57 -10.32 2.02
N PHE A 40 -5.50 -11.05 2.32
CA PHE A 40 -4.22 -10.92 1.64
C PHE A 40 -4.36 -11.21 0.13
N LYS A 41 -4.99 -12.31 -0.25
CA LYS A 41 -5.26 -12.62 -1.66
C LYS A 41 -6.01 -11.49 -2.36
N ARG A 42 -7.02 -10.94 -1.71
CA ARG A 42 -7.88 -9.93 -2.31
C ARG A 42 -7.19 -8.57 -2.44
N ILE A 43 -6.47 -8.16 -1.41
CA ILE A 43 -5.92 -6.79 -1.33
C ILE A 43 -4.52 -6.70 -1.92
N GLU A 44 -3.65 -7.67 -1.60
CA GLU A 44 -2.24 -7.62 -2.02
C GLU A 44 -2.02 -8.27 -3.39
N LEU A 45 -2.74 -9.36 -3.72
CA LEU A 45 -2.49 -10.11 -4.95
C LEU A 45 -3.54 -9.85 -6.03
N GLY A 46 -4.78 -9.60 -5.66
CA GLY A 46 -5.90 -9.46 -6.58
C GLY A 46 -5.96 -8.08 -7.25
N GLU A 47 -6.37 -8.05 -8.51
CA GLU A 47 -6.73 -6.80 -9.18
C GLU A 47 -8.00 -6.21 -8.55
N THR A 48 -7.94 -4.91 -8.23
CA THR A 48 -9.03 -4.14 -7.66
C THR A 48 -9.19 -2.81 -8.41
N LEU A 49 -9.88 -1.81 -7.84
CA LEU A 49 -10.03 -0.50 -8.48
C LEU A 49 -8.69 0.21 -8.73
N ILE A 50 -7.70 -0.02 -7.87
CA ILE A 50 -6.34 0.47 -8.08
C ILE A 50 -5.54 -0.70 -8.64
N PRO A 51 -4.96 -0.60 -9.86
CA PRO A 51 -4.10 -1.64 -10.41
C PRO A 51 -2.94 -1.99 -9.49
N ASN A 52 -2.55 -3.26 -9.45
CA ASN A 52 -1.55 -3.77 -8.51
C ASN A 52 -0.23 -3.00 -8.55
N LYS A 53 0.28 -2.64 -9.73
CA LYS A 53 1.49 -1.82 -9.84
C LYS A 53 1.42 -0.56 -8.97
N TYR A 54 0.30 0.16 -9.02
CA TYR A 54 0.14 1.40 -8.25
C TYR A 54 -0.09 1.16 -6.77
N LYS A 55 -0.78 0.07 -6.38
CA LYS A 55 -0.88 -0.33 -4.98
C LYS A 55 0.50 -0.58 -4.37
N GLU A 56 1.35 -1.28 -5.10
CA GLU A 56 2.70 -1.58 -4.62
C GLU A 56 3.60 -0.33 -4.56
N LEU A 57 3.48 0.59 -5.52
CA LEU A 57 4.18 1.88 -5.45
C LEU A 57 3.70 2.73 -4.27
N ILE A 58 2.41 2.71 -3.95
CA ILE A 58 1.85 3.32 -2.73
C ILE A 58 2.47 2.65 -1.49
N GLY A 59 2.54 1.31 -1.48
CA GLY A 59 3.15 0.54 -0.39
C GLY A 59 4.62 0.89 -0.17
N VAL A 60 5.40 1.05 -1.24
CA VAL A 60 6.79 1.50 -1.16
C VAL A 60 6.89 2.87 -0.49
N GLY A 61 6.09 3.85 -0.93
CA GLY A 61 6.06 5.19 -0.34
C GLY A 61 5.63 5.18 1.14
N LEU A 62 4.57 4.44 1.45
CA LEU A 62 4.03 4.30 2.81
C LEU A 62 5.08 3.73 3.77
N HIS A 63 5.79 2.68 3.35
CA HIS A 63 6.73 1.99 4.23
C HIS A 63 8.13 2.58 4.24
N ALA A 64 8.46 3.46 3.32
CA ALA A 64 9.60 4.36 3.45
C ALA A 64 9.45 5.26 4.69
N GLU A 65 8.23 5.74 4.97
CA GLU A 65 7.94 6.56 6.16
C GLU A 65 7.87 5.72 7.44
N THR A 66 7.13 4.63 7.44
CA THR A 66 7.02 3.77 8.63
C THR A 66 8.32 3.02 8.98
N LYS A 67 9.34 3.10 8.10
CA LYS A 67 10.66 2.46 8.27
C LYS A 67 10.58 0.95 8.46
N CYS A 68 9.54 0.32 7.88
CA CYS A 68 9.37 -1.12 7.89
C CYS A 68 10.21 -1.76 6.76
N LYS A 69 11.40 -2.24 7.10
CA LYS A 69 12.30 -2.88 6.11
C LYS A 69 11.68 -4.11 5.43
N TYR A 70 10.84 -4.86 6.13
CA TYR A 70 10.15 -6.04 5.58
C TYR A 70 9.11 -5.63 4.54
N CYS A 71 8.29 -4.65 4.87
CA CYS A 71 7.26 -4.14 3.98
C CYS A 71 7.87 -3.42 2.77
N THR A 72 8.95 -2.65 2.96
CA THR A 72 9.65 -1.99 1.85
C THR A 72 10.20 -3.02 0.86
N LEU A 73 10.82 -4.10 1.35
CA LEU A 73 11.29 -5.18 0.50
C LEU A 73 10.13 -5.85 -0.24
N PHE A 74 9.06 -6.21 0.48
CA PHE A 74 7.89 -6.85 -0.11
C PHE A 74 7.29 -6.00 -1.25
N HIS A 75 6.95 -4.74 -0.97
CA HIS A 75 6.33 -3.87 -1.96
C HIS A 75 7.26 -3.51 -3.13
N THR A 76 8.57 -3.41 -2.90
CA THR A 76 9.54 -3.20 -3.99
C THR A 76 9.57 -4.38 -4.94
N GLU A 77 9.65 -5.60 -4.44
CA GLU A 77 9.67 -6.80 -5.28
C GLU A 77 8.30 -7.03 -5.96
N ALA A 78 7.21 -6.82 -5.24
CA ALA A 78 5.87 -6.92 -5.80
C ALA A 78 5.61 -5.84 -6.88
N ALA A 79 6.08 -4.61 -6.69
CA ALA A 79 5.99 -3.55 -7.70
C ALA A 79 6.68 -3.97 -9.00
N LYS A 80 7.88 -4.53 -8.93
CA LYS A 80 8.61 -5.07 -10.09
C LYS A 80 7.84 -6.22 -10.75
N LEU A 81 7.30 -7.13 -9.95
CA LEU A 81 6.48 -8.24 -10.44
C LEU A 81 5.26 -7.74 -11.23
N PHE A 82 4.64 -6.66 -10.81
CA PHE A 82 3.53 -6.01 -11.49
C PHE A 82 3.95 -4.96 -12.53
N GLY A 83 5.22 -4.95 -12.95
CA GLY A 83 5.72 -4.19 -14.09
C GLY A 83 6.12 -2.75 -13.78
N ALA A 84 6.37 -2.40 -12.53
CA ALA A 84 6.99 -1.11 -12.20
C ALA A 84 8.48 -1.12 -12.60
N THR A 85 8.94 0.00 -13.15
CA THR A 85 10.36 0.21 -13.44
C THR A 85 11.12 0.66 -12.18
N ASP A 86 12.44 0.55 -12.20
CA ASP A 86 13.27 1.07 -11.10
C ASP A 86 13.10 2.59 -10.95
N GLU A 87 12.89 3.31 -12.06
CA GLU A 87 12.63 4.76 -12.06
C GLU A 87 11.29 5.09 -11.41
N GLU A 88 10.24 4.33 -11.69
CA GLU A 88 8.93 4.51 -11.05
C GLU A 88 9.01 4.26 -9.52
N ILE A 89 9.78 3.26 -9.10
CA ILE A 89 10.02 2.98 -7.67
C ILE A 89 10.80 4.13 -7.01
N GLN A 90 11.85 4.64 -7.66
CA GLN A 90 12.61 5.80 -7.18
C GLN A 90 11.73 7.04 -7.08
N GLU A 91 10.86 7.28 -8.07
CA GLU A 91 9.93 8.40 -8.06
C GLU A 91 8.91 8.28 -6.91
N ALA A 92 8.36 7.08 -6.65
CA ALA A 92 7.45 6.86 -5.54
C ALA A 92 8.08 7.19 -4.18
N VAL A 93 9.34 6.79 -3.96
CA VAL A 93 10.10 7.14 -2.74
C VAL A 93 10.38 8.64 -2.67
N HIS A 94 10.75 9.25 -3.80
CA HIS A 94 11.03 10.69 -3.85
C HIS A 94 9.75 11.51 -3.62
N TYR A 95 8.62 11.08 -4.17
CA TYR A 95 7.31 11.69 -3.92
C TYR A 95 6.92 11.59 -2.44
N ALA A 96 7.10 10.43 -1.82
CA ALA A 96 6.86 10.26 -0.39
C ALA A 96 7.70 11.23 0.45
N LYS A 97 9.00 11.34 0.17
CA LYS A 97 9.90 12.31 0.82
C LYS A 97 9.40 13.75 0.65
N ALA A 98 9.00 14.14 -0.56
CA ALA A 98 8.52 15.50 -0.84
C ALA A 98 7.21 15.79 -0.09
N SER A 99 6.25 14.87 -0.12
CA SER A 99 4.97 15.00 0.57
C SER A 99 5.14 15.07 2.10
N LEU A 100 5.99 14.22 2.66
CA LEU A 100 6.32 14.24 4.09
C LEU A 100 7.03 15.54 4.50
N GLY A 101 7.86 16.11 3.62
CA GLY A 101 8.50 17.40 3.84
C GLY A 101 7.46 18.52 3.97
N TRP A 102 6.45 18.56 3.14
CA TRP A 102 5.33 19.49 3.27
C TRP A 102 4.53 19.26 4.54
N SER A 103 4.26 18.02 4.90
CA SER A 103 3.60 17.71 6.16
C SER A 103 4.37 18.24 7.36
N ALA A 104 5.68 18.02 7.40
CA ALA A 104 6.54 18.54 8.46
C ALA A 104 6.53 20.08 8.53
N TYR A 105 6.60 20.74 7.36
CA TYR A 105 6.60 22.20 7.28
C TYR A 105 5.28 22.81 7.75
N ILE A 106 4.15 22.38 7.18
CA ILE A 106 2.81 22.90 7.49
C ILE A 106 2.47 22.71 8.98
N ASN A 107 2.74 21.50 9.51
CA ASN A 107 2.53 21.24 10.94
C ASN A 107 3.51 22.01 11.83
N GLY A 108 4.78 22.11 11.45
CA GLY A 108 5.79 22.85 12.20
C GLY A 108 5.50 24.36 12.25
N MET A 109 4.92 24.90 11.19
CA MET A 109 4.49 26.30 11.11
C MET A 109 3.15 26.55 11.82
N GLN A 110 2.47 25.48 12.27
CA GLN A 110 1.15 25.56 12.92
C GLN A 110 0.13 26.30 12.06
N GLU A 111 0.11 25.98 10.75
CA GLU A 111 -0.79 26.60 9.79
C GLU A 111 -2.26 26.42 10.21
N ASP A 112 -3.06 27.47 10.05
CA ASP A 112 -4.49 27.42 10.35
C ASP A 112 -5.22 26.51 9.38
N TYR A 113 -5.89 25.48 9.89
CA TYR A 113 -6.54 24.46 9.07
C TYR A 113 -7.70 25.03 8.24
N ASP A 114 -8.51 25.93 8.81
CA ASP A 114 -9.69 26.47 8.10
C ASP A 114 -9.25 27.43 6.99
N GLN A 115 -8.22 28.22 7.24
CA GLN A 115 -7.59 29.03 6.21
C GLN A 115 -7.00 28.16 5.10
N PHE A 116 -6.22 27.16 5.46
CA PHE A 116 -5.63 26.21 4.49
C PHE A 116 -6.69 25.54 3.62
N ALA A 117 -7.79 25.07 4.22
CA ALA A 117 -8.88 24.44 3.49
C ALA A 117 -9.58 25.41 2.51
N ALA A 118 -9.82 26.65 2.94
CA ALA A 118 -10.43 27.69 2.09
C ALA A 118 -9.52 28.08 0.92
N GLU A 119 -8.23 28.22 1.15
CA GLU A 119 -7.23 28.51 0.11
C GLU A 119 -7.10 27.36 -0.89
N LEU A 120 -7.08 26.11 -0.42
CA LEU A 120 -7.04 24.92 -1.28
C LEU A 120 -8.26 24.85 -2.21
N ALA A 121 -9.45 25.19 -1.72
CA ALA A 121 -10.65 25.26 -2.54
C ALA A 121 -10.50 26.31 -3.66
N GLN A 122 -10.01 27.51 -3.34
CA GLN A 122 -9.75 28.57 -4.32
C GLN A 122 -8.70 28.17 -5.37
N VAL A 123 -7.60 27.55 -4.93
CA VAL A 123 -6.57 27.01 -5.84
C VAL A 123 -7.16 25.97 -6.79
N THR A 124 -7.95 25.05 -6.26
CA THR A 124 -8.59 23.99 -7.06
C THR A 124 -9.54 24.57 -8.12
N ASP A 125 -10.35 25.54 -7.74
CA ASP A 125 -11.29 26.21 -8.67
C ASP A 125 -10.54 27.00 -9.74
N TYR A 126 -9.48 27.71 -9.36
CA TYR A 126 -8.62 28.42 -10.30
C TYR A 126 -7.97 27.46 -11.32
N VAL A 127 -7.37 26.39 -10.86
CA VAL A 127 -6.71 25.39 -11.74
C VAL A 127 -7.73 24.77 -12.70
N ARG A 128 -8.93 24.41 -12.23
CA ARG A 128 -10.01 23.90 -13.08
C ARG A 128 -10.42 24.89 -14.15
N SER A 129 -10.52 26.18 -13.81
CA SER A 129 -10.89 27.24 -14.77
C SER A 129 -9.85 27.45 -15.87
N LYS A 130 -8.59 27.06 -15.64
CA LYS A 130 -7.51 27.14 -16.64
C LYS A 130 -7.45 25.92 -17.56
N ALA A 131 -8.02 24.79 -17.15
CA ALA A 131 -8.03 23.55 -17.91
C ALA A 131 -9.27 23.43 -18.83
N ALA A 132 -10.25 24.32 -18.69
CA ALA A 132 -11.45 24.42 -19.53
C ALA A 132 -11.21 25.39 -20.71
#